data_6590941663da37bb6f68d3c1a71fb49c
#
_entry.id   6590941663da37bb6f68d3c1a71fb49c
#
_cell.length_a   1.000
_cell.length_b   1.000
_cell.length_c   1.000
_cell.angle_alpha   90.00
_cell.angle_beta   90.00
_cell.angle_gamma   90.00
#
_symmetry.space_group_name_H-M   'P 1'
#
loop_
_entity.id
_entity.type
_entity.pdbx_description
1 polymer ?
#
loop_
_entity_poly.entity_id
_entity_poly.type
_entity_poly.pdbx_seq_one_letter_code
_entity_poly.pdbx_strand_id
1 'polypeptide(L)'
;KRVRVPRYLADPEDLIDLVDTLHQSYDNVGIVWDFGHANLMHWNQPECLEMMGDRLIATHVQDNYGVIDDHLLPYLGTIEWEPIMKTLKKINYQGAFAYETHKMTDRLPDPMIDAMMRYAYELGEYLLTLAN
;
A
#
# COMPACT_ATOMS: atom_id res chain seq x y z
N LYS A 1 -6.89 -26.66 3.91
CA LYS A 1 -6.41 -25.44 4.60
C LYS A 1 -4.94 -25.24 4.20
N ARG A 2 -4.60 -24.23 3.39
CA ARG A 2 -3.21 -23.82 3.23
C ARG A 2 -2.72 -23.28 4.57
N VAL A 3 -1.72 -23.94 5.15
CA VAL A 3 -1.02 -23.41 6.33
C VAL A 3 -0.26 -22.17 5.82
N ARG A 4 -0.63 -20.98 6.27
CA ARG A 4 0.18 -19.78 6.04
C ARG A 4 1.48 -19.97 6.83
N VAL A 5 2.59 -20.14 6.14
CA VAL A 5 3.90 -20.07 6.78
C VAL A 5 4.16 -18.59 7.03
N PRO A 6 4.37 -18.17 8.29
CA PRO A 6 4.74 -16.78 8.57
C PRO A 6 5.98 -16.42 7.77
N ARG A 7 5.93 -15.36 6.97
CA ARG A 7 7.12 -14.81 6.32
C ARG A 7 7.82 -13.91 7.33
N TYR A 8 9.13 -13.90 7.29
CA TYR A 8 9.94 -12.97 8.07
C TYR A 8 9.49 -11.52 7.74
N LEU A 9 9.33 -10.68 8.75
CA LEU A 9 8.82 -9.31 8.66
C LEU A 9 7.39 -9.18 8.07
N ALA A 10 6.57 -10.22 8.22
CA ALA A 10 5.15 -10.12 7.86
C ALA A 10 4.34 -9.37 8.93
N ASP A 11 4.87 -9.28 10.14
CA ASP A 11 4.28 -8.55 11.26
C ASP A 11 4.77 -7.09 11.23
N PRO A 12 3.86 -6.09 11.32
CA PRO A 12 4.25 -4.68 11.34
C PRO A 12 5.19 -4.30 12.50
N GLU A 13 5.02 -4.92 13.67
CA GLU A 13 5.88 -4.66 14.84
C GLU A 13 7.32 -5.13 14.59
N ASP A 14 7.50 -6.34 14.03
CA ASP A 14 8.82 -6.85 13.66
C ASP A 14 9.54 -5.94 12.66
N LEU A 15 8.79 -5.37 11.73
CA LEU A 15 9.33 -4.45 10.71
C LEU A 15 9.75 -3.12 11.33
N ILE A 16 8.96 -2.59 12.27
CA ILE A 16 9.28 -1.38 13.03
C ILE A 16 10.55 -1.59 13.86
N ASP A 17 10.63 -2.70 14.61
CA ASP A 17 11.80 -3.03 15.43
C ASP A 17 13.08 -3.17 14.62
N LEU A 18 12.97 -3.76 13.42
CA LEU A 18 14.11 -3.85 12.49
C LEU A 18 14.58 -2.44 12.06
N VAL A 19 13.66 -1.59 11.62
CA VAL A 19 14.00 -0.23 11.17
C VAL A 19 14.59 0.59 12.30
N ASP A 20 14.02 0.53 13.50
CA ASP A 20 14.54 1.22 14.69
C ASP A 20 15.95 0.73 15.08
N THR A 21 16.21 -0.57 14.91
CA THR A 21 17.54 -1.13 15.13
C THR A 21 18.54 -0.61 14.09
N LEU A 22 18.13 -0.55 12.82
CA LEU A 22 18.98 -0.07 11.73
C LEU A 22 19.26 1.44 11.86
N HIS A 23 18.31 2.23 12.35
CA HIS A 23 18.48 3.68 12.57
C HIS A 23 19.55 4.03 13.60
N GLN A 24 20.02 3.07 14.42
CA GLN A 24 21.18 3.29 15.30
C GLN A 24 22.49 3.51 14.53
N SER A 25 22.53 3.11 13.25
CA SER A 25 23.75 3.17 12.42
C SER A 25 23.52 3.76 11.02
N TYR A 26 22.26 3.83 10.57
CA TYR A 26 21.90 4.25 9.22
C TYR A 26 20.66 5.15 9.28
N ASP A 27 20.70 6.28 8.59
CA ASP A 27 19.60 7.26 8.50
C ASP A 27 18.79 7.17 7.20
N ASN A 28 19.20 6.30 6.27
CA ASN A 28 18.62 6.14 4.94
C ASN A 28 17.79 4.85 4.78
N VAL A 29 17.24 4.33 5.85
CA VAL A 29 16.38 3.14 5.88
C VAL A 29 14.97 3.54 6.27
N GLY A 30 13.96 2.86 5.76
CA GLY A 30 12.57 3.08 6.14
C GLY A 30 11.67 1.95 5.70
N ILE A 31 10.39 2.10 5.96
CA ILE A 31 9.36 1.11 5.66
C ILE A 31 8.70 1.43 4.33
N VAL A 32 8.53 0.41 3.51
CA VAL A 32 7.59 0.41 2.39
C VAL A 32 6.35 -0.39 2.81
N TRP A 33 5.16 0.21 2.76
CA TRP A 33 3.90 -0.47 3.04
C TRP A 33 3.16 -0.82 1.77
N ASP A 34 2.83 -2.10 1.61
CA ASP A 34 2.01 -2.60 0.50
C ASP A 34 0.58 -2.83 0.99
N PHE A 35 -0.35 -2.02 0.50
CA PHE A 35 -1.75 -2.07 0.93
C PHE A 35 -2.43 -3.38 0.55
N GLY A 36 -2.10 -3.95 -0.61
CA GLY A 36 -2.69 -5.21 -1.05
C GLY A 36 -2.17 -6.40 -0.23
N HIS A 37 -0.87 -6.47 0.04
CA HIS A 37 -0.31 -7.51 0.90
C HIS A 37 -0.85 -7.41 2.33
N ALA A 38 -1.02 -6.20 2.86
CA ALA A 38 -1.65 -5.97 4.16
C ALA A 38 -3.11 -6.44 4.19
N ASN A 39 -3.88 -6.23 3.10
CA ASN A 39 -5.25 -6.74 2.96
C ASN A 39 -5.30 -8.27 2.96
N LEU A 40 -4.36 -8.95 2.29
CA LEU A 40 -4.23 -10.42 2.33
C LEU A 40 -3.93 -10.96 3.73
N MET A 41 -3.23 -10.19 4.55
CA MET A 41 -2.93 -10.52 5.94
C MET A 41 -4.03 -10.11 6.91
N HIS A 42 -5.06 -9.41 6.43
CA HIS A 42 -6.18 -8.87 7.22
C HIS A 42 -5.73 -7.92 8.35
N TRP A 43 -4.67 -7.15 8.12
CA TRP A 43 -4.23 -6.12 9.05
C TRP A 43 -5.21 -4.95 9.10
N ASN A 44 -5.39 -4.37 10.29
CA ASN A 44 -6.02 -3.06 10.42
C ASN A 44 -5.04 -1.98 9.91
N GLN A 45 -5.16 -1.65 8.63
CA GLN A 45 -4.16 -0.81 7.95
C GLN A 45 -4.03 0.59 8.54
N PRO A 46 -5.11 1.30 8.93
CA PRO A 46 -4.98 2.56 9.66
C PRO A 46 -4.14 2.46 10.94
N GLU A 47 -4.36 1.44 11.76
CA GLU A 47 -3.56 1.21 12.98
C GLU A 47 -2.09 0.93 12.64
N CYS A 48 -1.81 0.08 11.67
CA CYS A 48 -0.45 -0.21 11.23
C CYS A 48 0.29 1.05 10.75
N LEU A 49 -0.38 1.89 9.96
CA LEU A 49 0.17 3.15 9.47
C LEU A 49 0.49 4.12 10.62
N GLU A 50 -0.40 4.22 11.62
CA GLU A 50 -0.15 5.04 12.81
C GLU A 50 1.06 4.54 13.62
N MET A 51 1.23 3.22 13.76
CA MET A 51 2.38 2.63 14.44
C MET A 51 3.69 2.90 13.70
N MET A 52 3.68 2.85 12.37
CA MET A 52 4.87 3.12 11.55
C MET A 52 5.29 4.59 11.60
N GLY A 53 4.32 5.50 11.54
CA GLY A 53 4.57 6.94 11.63
C GLY A 53 5.57 7.43 10.57
N ASP A 54 6.59 8.14 11.01
CA ASP A 54 7.66 8.72 10.18
C ASP A 54 8.66 7.71 9.61
N ARG A 55 8.61 6.44 10.05
CA ARG A 55 9.38 5.34 9.45
C ARG A 55 8.85 4.94 8.07
N LEU A 56 7.59 5.29 7.77
CA LEU A 56 6.97 5.01 6.47
C LEU A 56 7.49 5.99 5.42
N ILE A 57 8.26 5.49 4.45
CA ILE A 57 8.90 6.32 3.42
C ILE A 57 8.35 6.08 2.01
N ALA A 58 7.69 4.96 1.77
CA ALA A 58 7.06 4.65 0.49
C ALA A 58 5.85 3.73 0.68
N THR A 59 4.98 3.67 -0.33
CA THR A 59 3.84 2.75 -0.36
C THR A 59 3.72 2.10 -1.73
N HIS A 60 3.25 0.82 -1.74
CA HIS A 60 2.75 0.15 -2.92
C HIS A 60 1.22 0.16 -2.88
N VAL A 61 0.63 0.80 -3.87
CA VAL A 61 -0.82 1.01 -3.98
C VAL A 61 -1.39 -0.01 -4.94
N GLN A 62 -2.07 -1.00 -4.39
CA GLN A 62 -2.83 -2.01 -5.12
C GLN A 62 -3.99 -2.48 -4.26
N ASP A 63 -5.01 -3.04 -4.88
CA ASP A 63 -6.18 -3.60 -4.22
C ASP A 63 -6.35 -5.09 -4.56
N ASN A 64 -7.11 -5.80 -3.75
CA ASN A 64 -7.48 -7.19 -3.97
C ASN A 64 -8.69 -7.56 -3.10
N TYR A 65 -9.20 -8.77 -3.24
CA TYR A 65 -10.35 -9.26 -2.47
C TYR A 65 -9.97 -9.93 -1.12
N GLY A 66 -8.74 -9.75 -0.63
CA GLY A 66 -8.26 -10.36 0.61
C GLY A 66 -8.00 -11.88 0.53
N VAL A 67 -7.94 -12.46 -0.67
CA VAL A 67 -7.79 -13.90 -0.92
C VAL A 67 -6.58 -14.24 -1.76
N ILE A 68 -6.40 -13.54 -2.87
CA ILE A 68 -5.26 -13.68 -3.79
C ILE A 68 -4.68 -12.30 -4.10
N ASP A 69 -3.46 -12.29 -4.56
CA ASP A 69 -2.69 -11.09 -4.89
C ASP A 69 -3.04 -10.62 -6.31
N ASP A 70 -4.16 -9.88 -6.42
CA ASP A 70 -4.77 -9.51 -7.70
C ASP A 70 -4.11 -8.31 -8.37
N HIS A 71 -3.48 -7.41 -7.60
CA HIS A 71 -2.91 -6.15 -8.07
C HIS A 71 -3.91 -5.27 -8.83
N LEU A 72 -5.11 -5.11 -8.28
CA LEU A 72 -6.17 -4.26 -8.84
C LEU A 72 -5.90 -2.79 -8.55
N LEU A 73 -6.53 -1.90 -9.32
CA LEU A 73 -6.63 -0.49 -8.94
C LEU A 73 -7.48 -0.33 -7.67
N PRO A 74 -7.24 0.73 -6.88
CA PRO A 74 -8.08 1.08 -5.74
C PRO A 74 -9.57 1.07 -6.08
N TYR A 75 -10.40 0.67 -5.10
CA TYR A 75 -11.85 0.47 -5.24
C TYR A 75 -12.30 -0.69 -6.14
N LEU A 76 -11.40 -1.41 -6.79
CA LEU A 76 -11.76 -2.64 -7.52
C LEU A 76 -11.64 -3.90 -6.66
N GLY A 77 -11.17 -3.78 -5.43
CA GLY A 77 -11.12 -4.85 -4.42
C GLY A 77 -11.93 -4.50 -3.17
N THR A 78 -11.40 -4.82 -1.99
CA THR A 78 -12.10 -4.69 -0.71
C THR A 78 -11.40 -3.77 0.29
N ILE A 79 -10.34 -3.07 -0.13
CA ILE A 79 -9.62 -2.14 0.75
C ILE A 79 -10.46 -0.88 0.98
N GLU A 80 -10.60 -0.49 2.24
CA GLU A 80 -11.28 0.77 2.63
C GLU A 80 -10.30 1.94 2.54
N TRP A 81 -10.30 2.64 1.41
CA TRP A 81 -9.31 3.66 1.09
C TRP A 81 -9.46 4.96 1.90
N GLU A 82 -10.69 5.39 2.22
CA GLU A 82 -10.93 6.63 2.96
C GLU A 82 -10.26 6.66 4.34
N PRO A 83 -10.36 5.62 5.19
CA PRO A 83 -9.64 5.57 6.46
C PRO A 83 -8.12 5.60 6.27
N ILE A 84 -7.60 4.89 5.26
CA ILE A 84 -6.17 4.86 4.94
C ILE A 84 -5.67 6.25 4.57
N MET A 85 -6.33 6.94 3.63
CA MET A 85 -5.93 8.27 3.20
C MET A 85 -5.97 9.30 4.33
N LYS A 86 -7.00 9.25 5.19
CA LYS A 86 -7.07 10.08 6.41
C LYS A 86 -5.92 9.80 7.37
N THR A 87 -5.52 8.55 7.49
CA THR A 87 -4.40 8.17 8.35
C THR A 87 -3.07 8.64 7.79
N LEU A 88 -2.85 8.49 6.48
CA LEU A 88 -1.64 9.03 5.81
C LEU A 88 -1.50 10.55 6.04
N LYS A 89 -2.62 11.30 5.97
CA LYS A 89 -2.63 12.71 6.35
C LYS A 89 -2.29 12.92 7.83
N LYS A 90 -2.92 12.14 8.73
CA LYS A 90 -2.71 12.25 10.18
C LYS A 90 -1.24 12.08 10.58
N ILE A 91 -0.55 11.13 9.95
CA ILE A 91 0.88 10.87 10.19
C ILE A 91 1.80 11.80 9.38
N ASN A 92 1.23 12.76 8.64
CA ASN A 92 1.97 13.68 7.77
C ASN A 92 2.87 12.97 6.74
N TYR A 93 2.36 11.90 6.12
CA TYR A 93 3.11 11.12 5.15
C TYR A 93 3.55 11.98 3.95
N GLN A 94 4.83 11.90 3.60
CA GLN A 94 5.46 12.68 2.51
C GLN A 94 6.12 11.77 1.45
N GLY A 95 5.99 10.47 1.60
CA GLY A 95 6.63 9.50 0.71
C GLY A 95 5.88 9.31 -0.61
N ALA A 96 6.41 8.42 -1.46
CA ALA A 96 5.81 8.08 -2.73
C ALA A 96 4.52 7.26 -2.55
N PHE A 97 3.43 7.68 -3.22
CA PHE A 97 2.18 6.94 -3.33
C PHE A 97 2.18 6.23 -4.70
N ALA A 98 2.84 5.08 -4.77
CA ALA A 98 3.18 4.42 -6.02
C ALA A 98 2.26 3.24 -6.34
N TYR A 99 1.64 3.24 -7.51
CA TYR A 99 0.85 2.10 -7.98
C TYR A 99 1.71 0.86 -8.24
N GLU A 100 1.26 -0.28 -7.74
CA GLU A 100 1.78 -1.61 -8.07
C GLU A 100 0.69 -2.45 -8.77
N THR A 101 0.16 -1.93 -9.87
CA THR A 101 -0.96 -2.50 -10.64
C THR A 101 -0.52 -3.00 -12.01
N HIS A 102 0.63 -3.66 -12.07
CA HIS A 102 1.30 -4.08 -13.30
C HIS A 102 0.44 -4.99 -14.20
N LYS A 103 -0.59 -5.65 -13.66
CA LYS A 103 -1.50 -6.52 -14.43
C LYS A 103 -2.67 -5.77 -15.09
N MET A 104 -2.88 -4.50 -14.76
CA MET A 104 -4.08 -3.77 -15.20
C MET A 104 -4.18 -3.57 -16.72
N THR A 105 -3.06 -3.67 -17.44
CA THR A 105 -3.01 -3.52 -18.90
C THR A 105 -2.77 -4.82 -19.66
N ASP A 106 -2.43 -5.93 -18.97
CA ASP A 106 -1.96 -7.18 -19.61
C ASP A 106 -2.91 -7.76 -20.67
N ARG A 107 -4.20 -7.54 -20.54
CA ARG A 107 -5.23 -8.09 -21.44
C ARG A 107 -5.97 -7.01 -22.22
N LEU A 108 -5.53 -5.76 -22.12
CA LEU A 108 -6.16 -4.68 -22.86
C LEU A 108 -5.63 -4.63 -24.29
N PRO A 109 -6.48 -4.36 -25.29
CA PRO A 109 -6.02 -4.00 -26.63
C PRO A 109 -5.29 -2.65 -26.56
N ASP A 110 -4.22 -2.50 -27.36
CA ASP A 110 -3.34 -1.32 -27.36
C ASP A 110 -4.08 0.03 -27.35
N PRO A 111 -5.17 0.24 -28.14
CA PRO A 111 -5.89 1.51 -28.14
C PRO A 111 -6.56 1.87 -26.80
N MET A 112 -6.70 0.90 -25.87
CA MET A 112 -7.33 1.11 -24.56
C MET A 112 -6.33 1.38 -23.44
N ILE A 113 -5.03 1.18 -23.68
CA ILE A 113 -3.99 1.36 -22.67
C ILE A 113 -3.95 2.80 -22.17
N ASP A 114 -3.95 3.78 -23.06
CA ASP A 114 -3.94 5.20 -22.71
C ASP A 114 -5.16 5.60 -21.85
N ALA A 115 -6.33 5.06 -22.16
CA ALA A 115 -7.55 5.34 -21.39
C ALA A 115 -7.45 4.74 -19.97
N MET A 116 -6.89 3.53 -19.83
CA MET A 116 -6.68 2.89 -18.54
C MET A 116 -5.64 3.66 -17.70
N MET A 117 -4.54 4.10 -18.30
CA MET A 117 -3.52 4.88 -17.61
C MET A 117 -4.07 6.22 -17.13
N ARG A 118 -4.90 6.88 -17.94
CA ARG A 118 -5.59 8.12 -17.56
C ARG A 118 -6.53 7.88 -16.38
N TYR A 119 -7.33 6.81 -16.44
CA TYR A 119 -8.23 6.44 -15.34
C TYR A 119 -7.44 6.19 -14.04
N ALA A 120 -6.34 5.45 -14.11
CA ALA A 120 -5.49 5.19 -12.94
C ALA A 120 -4.93 6.50 -12.34
N TYR A 121 -4.49 7.42 -13.20
CA TYR A 121 -4.02 8.74 -12.78
C TYR A 121 -5.13 9.55 -12.09
N GLU A 122 -6.30 9.69 -12.72
CA GLU A 122 -7.45 10.42 -12.16
C GLU A 122 -7.92 9.82 -10.84
N LEU A 123 -7.88 8.50 -10.70
CA LEU A 123 -8.18 7.80 -9.45
C LEU A 123 -7.15 8.11 -8.36
N GLY A 124 -5.87 8.20 -8.69
CA GLY A 124 -4.82 8.62 -7.76
C GLY A 124 -5.04 10.05 -7.27
N GLU A 125 -5.32 10.98 -8.18
CA GLU A 125 -5.66 12.37 -7.84
C GLU A 125 -6.88 12.44 -6.89
N TYR A 126 -7.92 11.64 -7.18
CA TYR A 126 -9.09 11.55 -6.28
C TYR A 126 -8.70 11.07 -4.87
N LEU A 127 -7.92 9.99 -4.77
CA LEU A 127 -7.46 9.48 -3.47
C LEU A 127 -6.70 10.56 -2.69
N LEU A 128 -5.81 11.30 -3.34
CA LEU A 128 -5.07 12.38 -2.71
C LEU A 128 -5.99 13.50 -2.18
N THR A 129 -7.17 13.73 -2.78
CA THR A 129 -8.15 14.68 -2.22
C THR A 129 -8.71 14.24 -0.87
N LEU A 130 -8.76 12.93 -0.60
CA LEU A 130 -9.26 12.38 0.67
C LEU A 130 -8.26 12.61 1.82
N ALA A 131 -7.00 12.86 1.48
CA ALA A 131 -5.93 13.20 2.41
C ALA A 131 -5.83 14.73 2.67
N ASN A 132 -6.67 15.56 2.06
CA ASN A 132 -6.64 17.04 2.20
C ASN A 132 -7.58 17.60 3.26
#